data_ec887435f80d92d5bcc480a8ec9d8bcd
#
_entry.id   ec887435f80d92d5bcc480a8ec9d8bcd
#
_cell.length_a   1.000
_cell.length_b   1.000
_cell.length_c   1.000
_cell.angle_alpha   90.00
_cell.angle_beta   90.00
_cell.angle_gamma   90.00
#
_symmetry.space_group_name_H-M   'P 1'
#
loop_
_entity.id
_entity.type
_entity.pdbx_description
1 polymer ?
#
loop_
_entity_poly.entity_id
_entity_poly.type
_entity_poly.pdbx_seq_one_letter_code
_entity_poly.pdbx_strand_id
1 'polypeptide(L)'
;MAELTTVSFGPQHPVLPEPIHLDLELKDEKVVRAVPSIGYVHRGLEKLVEKRDFKQFIYVAERVCGICSFGHGWGYAKAVEGLMEIDVPRRASYLRTIWHELSRLHSHLLWLGLGADALGFESLFMHCWRLRETILDIFEETTGGRVIFSVCEVGGVRRDLTDAMKKSIEERLTGLTKEIEEMASVFLYDDTIQTRLEGVGILSMNEAMELGCVGPMARASGVPNDYRMADDDGAYRDLGFHPVLEQTGDCLARAKVRIRELYQSIDIILGALENLPEGAIASPVRGVPPKGEFFTRVEQPRGEAIYYVKGNGTKNLERFRLRTPTNCNIAALVKMLQGCDLADVPNIILTIDPCISCCER
;
A
#
# COMPACT_ATOMS: atom_id res chain seq x y z
N MET A 1 -13.10 39.39 -17.98
CA MET A 1 -13.21 38.10 -17.29
C MET A 1 -11.95 37.34 -17.67
N ALA A 2 -11.18 36.84 -16.70
CA ALA A 2 -10.02 35.99 -17.03
C ALA A 2 -10.52 34.74 -17.77
N GLU A 3 -9.89 34.42 -18.88
CA GLU A 3 -10.25 33.28 -19.73
C GLU A 3 -9.84 31.98 -19.02
N LEU A 4 -10.75 31.00 -18.94
CA LEU A 4 -10.42 29.68 -18.42
C LEU A 4 -9.61 28.92 -19.46
N THR A 5 -8.46 28.42 -19.06
CA THR A 5 -7.60 27.59 -19.91
C THR A 5 -7.67 26.14 -19.44
N THR A 6 -7.84 25.19 -20.34
CA THR A 6 -7.79 23.76 -20.01
C THR A 6 -6.39 23.20 -20.37
N VAL A 7 -5.76 22.54 -19.40
CA VAL A 7 -4.48 21.86 -19.56
C VAL A 7 -4.65 20.38 -19.22
N SER A 8 -4.20 19.51 -20.11
CA SER A 8 -4.17 18.07 -19.87
C SER A 8 -2.90 17.65 -19.14
N PHE A 9 -3.05 16.95 -18.03
CA PHE A 9 -1.95 16.36 -17.26
C PHE A 9 -2.05 14.83 -17.34
N GLY A 10 -1.09 14.18 -17.99
CA GLY A 10 -1.14 12.75 -18.27
C GLY A 10 -1.86 12.42 -19.59
N PRO A 11 -2.17 11.11 -19.88
CA PRO A 11 -2.00 9.96 -18.99
C PRO A 11 -0.55 9.55 -18.76
N GLN A 12 0.36 9.82 -19.71
CA GLN A 12 1.79 9.59 -19.54
C GLN A 12 2.48 10.94 -19.24
N HIS A 13 3.04 11.04 -18.05
CA HIS A 13 3.74 12.24 -17.60
C HIS A 13 4.99 11.80 -16.82
N PRO A 14 6.14 12.48 -16.96
CA PRO A 14 7.41 12.07 -16.33
C PRO A 14 7.33 11.86 -14.82
N VAL A 15 6.50 12.63 -14.13
CA VAL A 15 6.30 12.53 -12.67
C VAL A 15 5.37 11.40 -12.27
N LEU A 16 4.52 10.90 -13.18
CA LEU A 16 3.51 9.89 -12.82
C LEU A 16 4.10 8.48 -12.90
N PRO A 17 4.06 7.69 -11.80
CA PRO A 17 4.54 6.30 -11.83
C PRO A 17 3.62 5.38 -12.63
N GLU A 18 2.34 5.73 -12.78
CA GLU A 18 1.32 5.00 -13.52
C GLU A 18 0.36 5.96 -14.22
N PRO A 19 -0.26 5.56 -15.37
CA PRO A 19 -1.05 6.46 -16.19
C PRO A 19 -2.38 6.86 -15.51
N ILE A 20 -2.49 8.14 -15.19
CA ILE A 20 -3.74 8.82 -14.82
C ILE A 20 -3.84 10.09 -15.68
N HIS A 21 -5.02 10.40 -16.18
CA HIS A 21 -5.26 11.64 -16.90
C HIS A 21 -6.10 12.59 -16.05
N LEU A 22 -5.69 13.86 -16.03
CA LEU A 22 -6.43 14.93 -15.40
C LEU A 22 -6.64 16.08 -16.40
N ASP A 23 -7.88 16.45 -16.64
CA ASP A 23 -8.18 17.73 -17.27
C ASP A 23 -8.24 18.80 -16.19
N LEU A 24 -7.31 19.77 -16.27
CA LEU A 24 -7.18 20.87 -15.33
C LEU A 24 -7.72 22.15 -15.96
N GLU A 25 -8.76 22.73 -15.39
CA GLU A 25 -9.24 24.05 -15.73
C GLU A 25 -8.49 25.07 -14.88
N LEU A 26 -7.78 26.00 -15.53
CA LEU A 26 -6.92 27.00 -14.90
C LEU A 26 -7.49 28.39 -15.04
N LYS A 27 -7.30 29.18 -14.00
CA LYS A 27 -7.47 30.63 -14.00
C LYS A 27 -6.27 31.26 -13.31
N ASP A 28 -5.53 32.09 -14.03
CA ASP A 28 -4.33 32.77 -13.51
C ASP A 28 -3.35 31.78 -12.83
N GLU A 29 -3.02 30.66 -13.51
CA GLU A 29 -2.17 29.56 -13.05
C GLU A 29 -2.68 28.74 -11.84
N LYS A 30 -3.86 29.06 -11.32
CA LYS A 30 -4.48 28.28 -10.27
C LYS A 30 -5.50 27.27 -10.83
N VAL A 31 -5.50 26.08 -10.29
CA VAL A 31 -6.45 25.03 -10.64
C VAL A 31 -7.82 25.36 -10.07
N VAL A 32 -8.79 25.61 -10.94
CA VAL A 32 -10.18 25.85 -10.55
C VAL A 32 -10.95 24.55 -10.46
N ARG A 33 -10.66 23.62 -11.38
CA ARG A 33 -11.31 22.32 -11.46
C ARG A 33 -10.33 21.27 -11.99
N ALA A 34 -10.42 20.07 -11.44
CA ALA A 34 -9.69 18.90 -11.93
C ALA A 34 -10.66 17.76 -12.19
N VAL A 35 -10.57 17.14 -13.36
CA VAL A 35 -11.43 16.01 -13.75
C VAL A 35 -10.53 14.81 -14.04
N PRO A 36 -10.51 13.78 -13.17
CA PRO A 36 -9.71 12.58 -13.38
C PRO A 36 -10.36 11.64 -14.37
N SER A 37 -9.56 11.05 -15.24
CA SER A 37 -9.92 9.94 -16.11
C SER A 37 -8.97 8.77 -15.88
N ILE A 38 -9.55 7.61 -15.57
CA ILE A 38 -8.85 6.34 -15.37
C ILE A 38 -9.43 5.30 -16.36
N GLY A 39 -8.76 4.16 -16.53
CA GLY A 39 -9.18 3.10 -17.45
C GLY A 39 -8.07 2.62 -18.39
N TYR A 40 -6.89 3.24 -18.33
CA TYR A 40 -5.77 2.99 -19.25
C TYR A 40 -5.06 1.65 -19.03
N VAL A 41 -5.16 1.07 -17.83
CA VAL A 41 -4.50 -0.20 -17.46
C VAL A 41 -5.49 -1.28 -17.00
N HIS A 42 -6.77 -1.13 -17.33
CA HIS A 42 -7.79 -2.13 -17.00
C HIS A 42 -7.51 -3.48 -17.69
N ARG A 43 -7.48 -4.55 -16.90
CA ARG A 43 -7.09 -5.92 -17.33
C ARG A 43 -8.18 -6.96 -17.09
N GLY A 44 -9.29 -6.60 -16.45
CA GLY A 44 -10.41 -7.50 -16.16
C GLY A 44 -10.07 -8.62 -15.18
N LEU A 45 -9.13 -8.39 -14.24
CA LEU A 45 -8.62 -9.40 -13.31
C LEU A 45 -9.72 -9.98 -12.40
N GLU A 46 -10.67 -9.16 -11.97
CA GLU A 46 -11.80 -9.63 -11.16
C GLU A 46 -12.64 -10.70 -11.87
N LYS A 47 -12.80 -10.57 -13.18
CA LYS A 47 -13.58 -11.53 -13.99
C LYS A 47 -12.87 -12.88 -14.16
N LEU A 48 -11.55 -12.91 -14.07
CA LEU A 48 -10.78 -14.15 -14.19
C LEU A 48 -11.06 -15.15 -13.07
N VAL A 49 -11.60 -14.73 -11.94
CA VAL A 49 -11.98 -15.61 -10.83
C VAL A 49 -12.97 -16.70 -11.25
N GLU A 50 -13.86 -16.38 -12.18
CA GLU A 50 -14.86 -17.31 -12.70
C GLU A 50 -14.24 -18.43 -13.56
N LYS A 51 -13.02 -18.23 -14.06
CA LYS A 51 -12.32 -19.14 -14.98
C LYS A 51 -11.15 -19.88 -14.33
N ARG A 52 -10.82 -19.57 -13.06
CA ARG A 52 -9.68 -20.14 -12.35
C ARG A 52 -10.12 -20.84 -11.08
N ASP A 53 -9.42 -21.92 -10.76
CA ASP A 53 -9.56 -22.57 -9.46
C ASP A 53 -9.24 -21.58 -8.34
N PHE A 54 -10.00 -21.58 -7.25
CA PHE A 54 -9.84 -20.63 -6.15
C PHE A 54 -8.45 -20.66 -5.51
N LYS A 55 -7.77 -21.82 -5.49
CA LYS A 55 -6.39 -21.92 -5.01
C LYS A 55 -5.38 -21.29 -5.98
N GLN A 56 -5.66 -21.36 -7.28
CA GLN A 56 -4.80 -20.79 -8.32
C GLN A 56 -5.05 -19.29 -8.53
N PHE A 57 -6.25 -18.82 -8.23
CA PHE A 57 -6.59 -17.40 -8.44
C PHE A 57 -5.76 -16.46 -7.56
N ILE A 58 -5.18 -16.94 -6.46
CA ILE A 58 -4.29 -16.13 -5.62
C ILE A 58 -3.13 -15.53 -6.43
N TYR A 59 -2.59 -16.24 -7.41
CA TYR A 59 -1.54 -15.75 -8.30
C TYR A 59 -2.02 -14.59 -9.20
N VAL A 60 -3.31 -14.59 -9.55
CA VAL A 60 -3.92 -13.48 -10.29
C VAL A 60 -4.16 -12.29 -9.35
N ALA A 61 -4.64 -12.56 -8.12
CA ALA A 61 -4.86 -11.53 -7.11
C ALA A 61 -3.56 -10.78 -6.78
N GLU A 62 -2.44 -11.48 -6.59
CA GLU A 62 -1.12 -10.87 -6.37
C GLU A 62 -0.67 -9.97 -7.52
N ARG A 63 -1.10 -10.26 -8.75
CA ARG A 63 -0.75 -9.50 -9.96
C ARG A 63 -1.66 -8.31 -10.23
N VAL A 64 -2.57 -7.99 -9.33
CA VAL A 64 -3.28 -6.72 -9.35
C VAL A 64 -2.29 -5.55 -9.30
N CYS A 65 -1.24 -5.66 -8.46
CA CYS A 65 -0.19 -4.66 -8.35
C CYS A 65 1.16 -5.33 -8.04
N GLY A 66 2.25 -4.81 -8.61
CA GLY A 66 3.61 -5.28 -8.33
C GLY A 66 4.13 -4.82 -6.97
N ILE A 67 3.69 -3.66 -6.46
CA ILE A 67 4.23 -3.08 -5.23
C ILE A 67 3.55 -3.66 -3.97
N CYS A 68 2.22 -3.77 -3.98
CA CYS A 68 1.45 -4.31 -2.86
C CYS A 68 0.92 -5.73 -3.12
N SER A 69 1.67 -6.51 -3.90
CA SER A 69 1.30 -7.86 -4.35
C SER A 69 0.98 -8.80 -3.19
N PHE A 70 1.82 -8.82 -2.15
CA PHE A 70 1.61 -9.68 -0.99
C PHE A 70 0.28 -9.38 -0.27
N GLY A 71 -0.02 -8.12 -0.02
CA GLY A 71 -1.28 -7.73 0.61
C GLY A 71 -2.51 -8.10 -0.23
N HIS A 72 -2.40 -8.13 -1.57
CA HIS A 72 -3.47 -8.64 -2.43
C HIS A 72 -3.65 -10.15 -2.33
N GLY A 73 -2.55 -10.90 -2.28
CA GLY A 73 -2.57 -12.33 -2.02
C GLY A 73 -3.18 -12.67 -0.67
N TRP A 74 -2.74 -11.97 0.37
CA TRP A 74 -3.24 -12.14 1.73
C TRP A 74 -4.73 -11.78 1.85
N GLY A 75 -5.15 -10.63 1.33
CA GLY A 75 -6.56 -10.23 1.37
C GLY A 75 -7.48 -11.19 0.62
N TYR A 76 -7.04 -11.71 -0.53
CA TYR A 76 -7.77 -12.76 -1.23
C TYR A 76 -7.84 -14.06 -0.42
N ALA A 77 -6.70 -14.55 0.10
CA ALA A 77 -6.64 -15.75 0.91
C ALA A 77 -7.56 -15.64 2.13
N LYS A 78 -7.47 -14.54 2.86
CA LYS A 78 -8.32 -14.22 4.02
C LYS A 78 -9.81 -14.21 3.70
N ALA A 79 -10.20 -13.68 2.52
CA ALA A 79 -11.59 -13.69 2.09
C ALA A 79 -12.11 -15.12 1.80
N VAL A 80 -11.27 -15.96 1.18
CA VAL A 80 -11.62 -17.37 0.92
C VAL A 80 -11.59 -18.18 2.20
N GLU A 81 -10.64 -17.95 3.10
CA GLU A 81 -10.54 -18.58 4.41
C GLU A 81 -11.80 -18.32 5.25
N GLY A 82 -12.26 -17.06 5.31
CA GLY A 82 -13.48 -16.71 6.00
C GLY A 82 -14.73 -17.33 5.37
N LEU A 83 -14.81 -17.41 4.03
CA LEU A 83 -15.93 -18.08 3.34
C LEU A 83 -15.97 -19.59 3.60
N MET A 84 -14.81 -20.21 3.76
CA MET A 84 -14.65 -21.66 3.96
C MET A 84 -14.49 -22.06 5.43
N GLU A 85 -14.49 -21.07 6.33
CA GLU A 85 -14.28 -21.26 7.78
C GLU A 85 -12.97 -22.03 8.08
N ILE A 86 -11.87 -21.61 7.43
CA ILE A 86 -10.55 -22.21 7.59
C ILE A 86 -9.79 -21.46 8.68
N ASP A 87 -9.41 -22.16 9.74
CA ASP A 87 -8.53 -21.62 10.77
C ASP A 87 -7.09 -21.61 10.29
N VAL A 88 -6.49 -20.44 10.30
CA VAL A 88 -5.09 -20.25 9.92
C VAL A 88 -4.19 -20.44 11.15
N PRO A 89 -3.12 -21.25 11.07
CA PRO A 89 -2.21 -21.45 12.19
C PRO A 89 -1.56 -20.13 12.65
N ARG A 90 -1.39 -19.95 13.96
CA ARG A 90 -0.83 -18.71 14.51
C ARG A 90 0.56 -18.38 13.98
N ARG A 91 1.41 -19.41 13.76
CA ARG A 91 2.72 -19.22 13.11
C ARG A 91 2.57 -18.59 11.71
N ALA A 92 1.61 -19.04 10.92
CA ALA A 92 1.35 -18.46 9.59
C ALA A 92 0.91 -17.00 9.67
N SER A 93 0.12 -16.62 10.69
CA SER A 93 -0.27 -15.23 10.94
C SER A 93 0.94 -14.32 11.19
N TYR A 94 1.90 -14.77 12.00
CA TYR A 94 3.15 -14.04 12.26
C TYR A 94 4.00 -13.93 10.99
N LEU A 95 4.17 -15.01 10.25
CA LEU A 95 4.91 -15.01 8.99
C LEU A 95 4.27 -14.07 7.96
N ARG A 96 2.94 -14.07 7.84
CA ARG A 96 2.19 -13.13 6.99
C ARG A 96 2.45 -11.69 7.42
N THR A 97 2.47 -11.40 8.73
CA THR A 97 2.74 -10.06 9.26
C THR A 97 4.17 -9.62 8.90
N ILE A 98 5.17 -10.47 9.05
CA ILE A 98 6.56 -10.17 8.69
C ILE A 98 6.67 -9.78 7.21
N TRP A 99 6.17 -10.61 6.28
CA TRP A 99 6.24 -10.30 4.85
C TRP A 99 5.37 -9.11 4.46
N HIS A 100 4.26 -8.88 5.15
CA HIS A 100 3.42 -7.72 4.90
C HIS A 100 4.09 -6.41 5.29
N GLU A 101 4.75 -6.37 6.45
CA GLU A 101 5.48 -5.18 6.88
C GLU A 101 6.77 -4.98 6.07
N LEU A 102 7.47 -6.03 5.64
CA LEU A 102 8.53 -5.93 4.63
C LEU A 102 7.98 -5.33 3.31
N SER A 103 6.77 -5.71 2.88
CA SER A 103 6.12 -5.12 1.71
C SER A 103 5.77 -3.64 1.92
N ARG A 104 5.47 -3.22 3.15
CA ARG A 104 5.26 -1.81 3.50
C ARG A 104 6.55 -1.03 3.41
N LEU A 105 7.66 -1.53 3.97
CA LEU A 105 8.99 -0.94 3.83
C LEU A 105 9.37 -0.72 2.36
N HIS A 106 9.25 -1.77 1.56
CA HIS A 106 9.47 -1.76 0.12
C HIS A 106 8.65 -0.67 -0.60
N SER A 107 7.37 -0.54 -0.24
CA SER A 107 6.46 0.44 -0.85
C SER A 107 6.76 1.88 -0.43
N HIS A 108 7.03 2.12 0.85
CA HIS A 108 7.30 3.47 1.34
C HIS A 108 8.66 3.99 0.86
N LEU A 109 9.70 3.14 0.79
CA LEU A 109 10.98 3.51 0.20
C LEU A 109 10.87 3.84 -1.30
N LEU A 110 10.04 3.08 -2.05
CA LEU A 110 9.74 3.42 -3.44
C LEU A 110 9.11 4.81 -3.54
N TRP A 111 8.07 5.07 -2.74
CA TRP A 111 7.35 6.34 -2.78
C TRP A 111 8.26 7.53 -2.42
N LEU A 112 9.08 7.39 -1.36
CA LEU A 112 10.03 8.42 -0.96
C LEU A 112 11.03 8.71 -2.07
N GLY A 113 11.53 7.69 -2.75
CA GLY A 113 12.40 7.88 -3.93
C GLY A 113 11.70 8.67 -5.04
N LEU A 114 10.50 8.26 -5.45
CA LEU A 114 9.74 8.96 -6.49
C LEU A 114 9.40 10.40 -6.08
N GLY A 115 9.10 10.64 -4.80
CA GLY A 115 8.89 11.98 -4.27
C GLY A 115 10.15 12.84 -4.34
N ALA A 116 11.33 12.27 -4.02
CA ALA A 116 12.61 12.94 -4.15
C ALA A 116 12.92 13.33 -5.61
N ASP A 117 12.71 12.39 -6.54
CA ASP A 117 12.90 12.62 -7.98
C ASP A 117 12.02 13.76 -8.51
N ALA A 118 10.75 13.76 -8.15
CA ALA A 118 9.81 14.83 -8.53
C ALA A 118 10.19 16.22 -7.99
N LEU A 119 10.91 16.27 -6.88
CA LEU A 119 11.45 17.51 -6.31
C LEU A 119 12.83 17.88 -6.88
N GLY A 120 13.40 17.06 -7.79
CA GLY A 120 14.70 17.28 -8.40
C GLY A 120 15.89 16.75 -7.59
N PHE A 121 15.66 15.93 -6.57
CA PHE A 121 16.70 15.31 -5.72
C PHE A 121 17.10 13.92 -6.24
N GLU A 122 17.73 13.85 -7.42
CA GLU A 122 18.11 12.57 -8.05
C GLU A 122 19.00 11.70 -7.14
N SER A 123 19.97 12.31 -6.44
CA SER A 123 20.83 11.57 -5.51
C SER A 123 20.04 10.93 -4.36
N LEU A 124 19.03 11.62 -3.84
CA LEU A 124 18.16 11.12 -2.79
C LEU A 124 17.25 10.00 -3.32
N PHE A 125 16.74 10.13 -4.55
CA PHE A 125 16.02 9.07 -5.25
C PHE A 125 16.87 7.80 -5.33
N MET A 126 18.11 7.90 -5.83
CA MET A 126 19.03 6.75 -5.93
C MET A 126 19.33 6.14 -4.55
N HIS A 127 19.46 6.98 -3.53
CA HIS A 127 19.66 6.51 -2.15
C HIS A 127 18.46 5.70 -1.66
N CYS A 128 17.24 6.20 -1.78
CA CYS A 128 16.01 5.47 -1.40
C CYS A 128 15.91 4.11 -2.12
N TRP A 129 16.27 4.07 -3.40
CA TRP A 129 16.22 2.84 -4.19
C TRP A 129 17.30 1.84 -3.75
N ARG A 130 18.49 2.33 -3.36
CA ARG A 130 19.53 1.48 -2.78
C ARG A 130 19.08 0.85 -1.45
N LEU A 131 18.45 1.63 -0.56
CA LEU A 131 17.90 1.12 0.69
C LEU A 131 16.83 0.05 0.44
N ARG A 132 15.99 0.27 -0.57
CA ARG A 132 14.94 -0.66 -0.97
C ARG A 132 15.50 -2.01 -1.45
N GLU A 133 16.69 -2.05 -2.08
CA GLU A 133 17.32 -3.31 -2.50
C GLU A 133 17.54 -4.26 -1.33
N THR A 134 17.88 -3.77 -0.14
CA THR A 134 18.00 -4.60 1.07
C THR A 134 16.72 -5.40 1.36
N ILE A 135 15.54 -4.78 1.16
CA ILE A 135 14.26 -5.46 1.36
C ILE A 135 13.99 -6.47 0.23
N LEU A 136 14.35 -6.14 -1.00
CA LEU A 136 14.20 -7.07 -2.12
C LEU A 136 15.09 -8.31 -1.97
N ASP A 137 16.29 -8.15 -1.42
CA ASP A 137 17.21 -9.26 -1.11
C ASP A 137 16.63 -10.14 0.01
N ILE A 138 15.98 -9.56 1.03
CA ILE A 138 15.28 -10.34 2.07
C ILE A 138 14.13 -11.14 1.44
N PHE A 139 13.35 -10.55 0.52
CA PHE A 139 12.31 -11.30 -0.19
C PHE A 139 12.89 -12.46 -0.99
N GLU A 140 13.95 -12.23 -1.75
CA GLU A 140 14.60 -13.27 -2.56
C GLU A 140 15.11 -14.42 -1.68
N GLU A 141 15.81 -14.13 -0.60
CA GLU A 141 16.33 -15.11 0.34
C GLU A 141 15.20 -15.95 0.97
N THR A 142 14.12 -15.29 1.41
CA THR A 142 13.05 -15.97 2.18
C THR A 142 11.98 -16.62 1.30
N THR A 143 11.76 -16.12 0.09
CA THR A 143 10.63 -16.54 -0.76
C THR A 143 11.04 -17.03 -2.15
N GLY A 144 12.22 -16.64 -2.64
CA GLY A 144 12.69 -16.92 -4.00
C GLY A 144 12.22 -15.90 -5.04
N GLY A 145 11.49 -14.85 -4.64
CA GLY A 145 11.04 -13.77 -5.50
C GLY A 145 11.35 -12.40 -4.91
N ARG A 146 11.54 -11.38 -5.76
CA ARG A 146 11.94 -10.03 -5.33
C ARG A 146 10.77 -9.06 -5.22
N VAL A 147 9.75 -9.19 -6.05
CA VAL A 147 8.61 -8.24 -6.15
C VAL A 147 7.28 -8.96 -5.94
N ILE A 148 6.96 -9.93 -6.78
CA ILE A 148 5.79 -10.80 -6.62
C ILE A 148 6.31 -12.17 -6.18
N PHE A 149 6.23 -12.46 -4.90
CA PHE A 149 6.94 -13.60 -4.32
C PHE A 149 6.04 -14.75 -3.88
N SER A 150 4.74 -14.64 -4.05
CA SER A 150 3.73 -15.72 -3.99
C SER A 150 3.87 -16.70 -2.82
N VAL A 151 4.26 -16.18 -1.65
CA VAL A 151 4.46 -16.99 -0.44
C VAL A 151 3.15 -17.23 0.32
N CYS A 152 2.13 -16.38 0.12
CA CYS A 152 0.82 -16.55 0.73
C CYS A 152 0.01 -17.61 -0.02
N GLU A 153 -0.74 -18.42 0.71
CA GLU A 153 -1.73 -19.35 0.16
C GLU A 153 -2.98 -19.40 1.04
N VAL A 154 -4.07 -19.94 0.50
CA VAL A 154 -5.29 -20.16 1.28
C VAL A 154 -4.98 -21.20 2.35
N GLY A 155 -5.22 -20.85 3.62
CA GLY A 155 -4.92 -21.66 4.79
C GLY A 155 -3.58 -21.38 5.46
N GLY A 156 -2.73 -20.50 4.89
CA GLY A 156 -1.45 -20.15 5.51
C GLY A 156 -0.40 -19.60 4.55
N VAL A 157 0.82 -20.11 4.65
CA VAL A 157 1.96 -19.73 3.83
C VAL A 157 2.72 -20.96 3.32
N ARG A 158 3.45 -20.79 2.20
CA ARG A 158 4.15 -21.87 1.51
C ARG A 158 5.57 -22.12 2.01
N ARG A 159 6.14 -21.16 2.73
CA ARG A 159 7.51 -21.19 3.23
C ARG A 159 7.57 -20.79 4.68
N ASP A 160 8.54 -21.30 5.36
CA ASP A 160 8.88 -20.95 6.74
C ASP A 160 10.21 -20.20 6.77
N LEU A 161 10.49 -19.54 7.89
CA LEU A 161 11.77 -18.89 8.16
C LEU A 161 12.65 -19.81 8.99
N THR A 162 13.86 -20.10 8.49
CA THR A 162 14.90 -20.75 9.26
C THR A 162 15.54 -19.79 10.26
N ASP A 163 16.21 -20.28 11.28
CA ASP A 163 16.93 -19.43 12.25
C ASP A 163 18.01 -18.57 11.58
N ALA A 164 18.65 -19.10 10.53
CA ALA A 164 19.63 -18.34 9.75
C ALA A 164 18.95 -17.16 9.02
N MET A 165 17.77 -17.36 8.41
CA MET A 165 17.01 -16.30 7.76
C MET A 165 16.51 -15.26 8.77
N LYS A 166 16.02 -15.69 9.95
CA LYS A 166 15.61 -14.76 11.02
C LYS A 166 16.75 -13.84 11.42
N LYS A 167 17.92 -14.39 11.67
CA LYS A 167 19.13 -13.63 12.00
C LYS A 167 19.57 -12.70 10.88
N SER A 168 19.53 -13.15 9.63
CA SER A 168 19.83 -12.33 8.43
C SER A 168 18.88 -11.12 8.32
N ILE A 169 17.57 -11.31 8.56
CA ILE A 169 16.58 -10.22 8.57
C ILE A 169 16.89 -9.22 9.67
N GLU A 170 17.14 -9.69 10.90
CA GLU A 170 17.48 -8.86 12.05
C GLU A 170 18.71 -7.97 11.80
N GLU A 171 19.81 -8.57 11.32
CA GLU A 171 21.06 -7.86 11.03
C GLU A 171 20.86 -6.79 9.95
N ARG A 172 20.17 -7.13 8.87
CA ARG A 172 19.91 -6.21 7.75
C ARG A 172 18.98 -5.07 8.15
N LEU A 173 17.89 -5.33 8.88
CA LEU A 173 16.96 -4.29 9.30
C LEU A 173 17.58 -3.35 10.35
N THR A 174 18.40 -3.88 11.26
CA THR A 174 19.14 -3.05 12.20
C THR A 174 20.14 -2.13 11.49
N GLY A 175 20.83 -2.63 10.47
CA GLY A 175 21.69 -1.80 9.62
C GLY A 175 20.92 -0.74 8.84
N LEU A 176 19.79 -1.13 8.26
CA LEU A 176 18.94 -0.27 7.45
C LEU A 176 18.34 0.89 8.25
N THR A 177 18.08 0.74 9.54
CA THR A 177 17.51 1.79 10.40
C THR A 177 18.36 3.07 10.39
N LYS A 178 19.69 2.96 10.47
CA LYS A 178 20.59 4.12 10.42
C LYS A 178 20.57 4.82 9.07
N GLU A 179 20.56 4.05 7.98
CA GLU A 179 20.53 4.60 6.64
C GLU A 179 19.16 5.26 6.35
N ILE A 180 18.07 4.73 6.90
CA ILE A 180 16.75 5.38 6.86
C ILE A 180 16.78 6.70 7.63
N GLU A 181 17.45 6.78 8.77
CA GLU A 181 17.57 8.01 9.55
C GLU A 181 18.30 9.11 8.78
N GLU A 182 19.40 8.78 8.10
CA GLU A 182 20.14 9.70 7.24
C GLU A 182 19.25 10.20 6.08
N MET A 183 18.56 9.30 5.39
CA MET A 183 17.62 9.61 4.31
C MET A 183 16.45 10.47 4.80
N ALA A 184 15.86 10.11 5.94
CA ALA A 184 14.72 10.81 6.53
C ALA A 184 15.11 12.24 6.96
N SER A 185 16.34 12.45 7.43
CA SER A 185 16.81 13.79 7.83
C SER A 185 16.75 14.79 6.69
N VAL A 186 17.01 14.37 5.44
CA VAL A 186 16.89 15.23 4.26
C VAL A 186 15.43 15.61 4.05
N PHE A 187 14.49 14.67 4.07
CA PHE A 187 13.06 14.97 3.92
C PHE A 187 12.52 15.89 5.02
N LEU A 188 13.02 15.74 6.24
CA LEU A 188 12.50 16.46 7.41
C LEU A 188 13.12 17.84 7.62
N TYR A 189 14.32 18.09 7.09
CA TYR A 189 15.09 19.29 7.45
C TYR A 189 15.66 20.08 6.25
N ASP A 190 15.55 19.58 5.01
CA ASP A 190 15.96 20.36 3.83
C ASP A 190 14.94 21.45 3.53
N ASP A 191 15.40 22.71 3.49
CA ASP A 191 14.55 23.88 3.29
C ASP A 191 13.78 23.85 1.95
N THR A 192 14.36 23.27 0.91
CA THR A 192 13.71 23.16 -0.41
C THR A 192 12.54 22.21 -0.33
N ILE A 193 12.72 21.04 0.30
CA ILE A 193 11.67 20.04 0.49
C ILE A 193 10.55 20.62 1.37
N GLN A 194 10.91 21.27 2.48
CA GLN A 194 9.95 21.92 3.36
C GLN A 194 9.11 22.95 2.59
N THR A 195 9.76 23.87 1.88
CA THR A 195 9.07 24.93 1.11
C THR A 195 8.13 24.36 0.04
N ARG A 196 8.46 23.22 -0.56
CA ARG A 196 7.67 22.61 -1.63
C ARG A 196 6.53 21.71 -1.14
N LEU A 197 6.55 21.28 0.12
CA LEU A 197 5.58 20.32 0.65
C LEU A 197 4.74 20.85 1.83
N GLU A 198 5.29 21.78 2.63
CA GLU A 198 4.59 22.34 3.78
C GLU A 198 3.46 23.27 3.34
N GLY A 199 2.27 23.09 3.88
CA GLY A 199 1.08 23.87 3.53
C GLY A 199 0.52 23.62 2.13
N VAL A 200 1.09 22.69 1.35
CA VAL A 200 0.62 22.34 0.00
C VAL A 200 -0.33 21.16 0.04
N GLY A 201 -1.45 21.25 -0.69
CA GLY A 201 -2.43 20.17 -0.80
C GLY A 201 -3.05 19.78 0.55
N ILE A 202 -3.43 20.75 1.35
CA ILE A 202 -4.03 20.54 2.68
C ILE A 202 -5.36 19.80 2.55
N LEU A 203 -5.56 18.80 3.39
CA LEU A 203 -6.82 18.10 3.59
C LEU A 203 -7.11 18.06 5.09
N SER A 204 -8.16 18.71 5.52
CA SER A 204 -8.57 18.71 6.93
C SER A 204 -9.07 17.35 7.38
N MET A 205 -9.05 17.08 8.70
CA MET A 205 -9.58 15.84 9.28
C MET A 205 -11.04 15.60 8.88
N ASN A 206 -11.88 16.64 8.89
CA ASN A 206 -13.30 16.52 8.52
C ASN A 206 -13.45 16.15 7.04
N GLU A 207 -12.75 16.82 6.14
CA GLU A 207 -12.77 16.50 4.71
C GLU A 207 -12.23 15.08 4.44
N ALA A 208 -11.18 14.67 5.13
CA ALA A 208 -10.64 13.31 5.01
C ALA A 208 -11.68 12.24 5.40
N MET A 209 -12.45 12.49 6.47
CA MET A 209 -13.54 11.60 6.91
C MET A 209 -14.72 11.61 5.94
N GLU A 210 -15.18 12.80 5.52
CA GLU A 210 -16.32 12.96 4.60
C GLU A 210 -16.05 12.32 3.23
N LEU A 211 -14.82 12.43 2.73
CA LEU A 211 -14.40 11.84 1.45
C LEU A 211 -14.00 10.37 1.56
N GLY A 212 -14.03 9.79 2.75
CA GLY A 212 -13.71 8.37 2.98
C GLY A 212 -12.26 8.02 2.71
N CYS A 213 -11.34 8.92 3.04
CA CYS A 213 -9.90 8.70 2.88
C CYS A 213 -9.39 7.56 3.76
N VAL A 214 -8.36 6.88 3.27
CA VAL A 214 -7.73 5.76 3.96
C VAL A 214 -6.21 5.87 3.91
N GLY A 215 -5.55 5.14 4.81
CA GLY A 215 -4.10 5.02 4.83
C GLY A 215 -3.36 6.29 5.25
N PRO A 216 -2.12 6.49 4.76
CA PRO A 216 -1.33 7.69 5.05
C PRO A 216 -2.03 9.00 4.73
N MET A 217 -2.97 9.00 3.75
CA MET A 217 -3.80 10.17 3.44
C MET A 217 -4.66 10.58 4.62
N ALA A 218 -5.41 9.65 5.21
CA ALA A 218 -6.26 9.89 6.36
C ALA A 218 -5.44 10.19 7.63
N ARG A 219 -4.38 9.41 7.85
CA ARG A 219 -3.52 9.54 9.04
C ARG A 219 -2.72 10.84 9.06
N ALA A 220 -2.33 11.37 7.90
CA ALA A 220 -1.69 12.68 7.81
C ALA A 220 -2.62 13.84 8.23
N SER A 221 -3.93 13.66 8.11
CA SER A 221 -4.97 14.59 8.53
C SER A 221 -5.49 14.32 9.97
N GLY A 222 -4.84 13.47 10.74
CA GLY A 222 -5.20 13.16 12.13
C GLY A 222 -6.31 12.11 12.30
N VAL A 223 -6.78 11.48 11.23
CA VAL A 223 -7.81 10.43 11.32
C VAL A 223 -7.15 9.11 11.78
N PRO A 224 -7.51 8.58 12.97
CA PRO A 224 -6.85 7.38 13.53
C PRO A 224 -7.41 6.09 12.94
N ASN A 225 -7.54 6.03 11.59
CA ASN A 225 -8.02 4.86 10.89
C ASN A 225 -6.86 4.05 10.32
N ASP A 226 -6.65 2.87 10.91
CA ASP A 226 -5.69 1.87 10.43
C ASP A 226 -6.27 0.48 10.73
N TYR A 227 -6.54 -0.30 9.69
CA TYR A 227 -7.20 -1.59 9.87
C TYR A 227 -6.34 -2.59 10.67
N ARG A 228 -5.03 -2.41 10.76
CA ARG A 228 -4.15 -3.25 11.60
C ARG A 228 -4.55 -3.27 13.07
N MET A 229 -5.24 -2.23 13.56
CA MET A 229 -5.82 -2.21 14.92
C MET A 229 -6.97 -3.20 15.11
N ALA A 230 -7.71 -3.47 14.04
CA ALA A 230 -8.90 -4.35 14.05
C ALA A 230 -8.62 -5.71 13.40
N ASP A 231 -7.40 -5.95 12.94
CA ASP A 231 -7.00 -7.18 12.28
C ASP A 231 -6.73 -8.29 13.28
N ASP A 232 -7.62 -9.28 13.33
CA ASP A 232 -7.50 -10.46 14.20
C ASP A 232 -6.63 -11.57 13.58
N ASP A 233 -6.38 -11.52 12.27
CA ASP A 233 -5.62 -12.56 11.54
C ASP A 233 -4.11 -12.29 11.57
N GLY A 234 -3.69 -11.03 11.69
CA GLY A 234 -2.29 -10.64 11.84
C GLY A 234 -1.78 -10.77 13.27
N ALA A 235 -0.48 -10.49 13.47
CA ALA A 235 0.15 -10.46 14.78
C ALA A 235 0.08 -9.08 15.46
N TYR A 236 -0.57 -8.09 14.85
CA TYR A 236 -0.53 -6.69 15.27
C TYR A 236 -0.98 -6.44 16.69
N ARG A 237 -2.02 -7.13 17.17
CA ARG A 237 -2.50 -7.01 18.55
C ARG A 237 -1.47 -7.51 19.55
N ASP A 238 -0.83 -8.63 19.27
CA ASP A 238 0.20 -9.21 20.15
C ASP A 238 1.43 -8.32 20.24
N LEU A 239 1.69 -7.51 19.20
CA LEU A 239 2.84 -6.62 19.08
C LEU A 239 2.54 -5.17 19.54
N GLY A 240 1.36 -4.90 20.07
CA GLY A 240 1.00 -3.60 20.63
C GLY A 240 0.96 -2.48 19.58
N PHE A 241 0.48 -2.77 18.37
CA PHE A 241 0.40 -1.82 17.27
C PHE A 241 -0.46 -0.61 17.59
N HIS A 242 0.02 0.59 17.22
CA HIS A 242 -0.74 1.85 17.23
C HIS A 242 -0.50 2.64 15.93
N PRO A 243 -1.51 3.31 15.35
CA PRO A 243 -1.35 4.04 14.11
C PRO A 243 -0.44 5.27 14.27
N VAL A 244 0.37 5.54 13.25
CA VAL A 244 1.15 6.77 13.13
C VAL A 244 0.25 7.89 12.64
N LEU A 245 0.22 9.02 13.34
CA LEU A 245 -0.61 10.17 13.00
C LEU A 245 0.22 11.44 12.86
N GLU A 246 -0.19 12.30 11.92
CA GLU A 246 0.16 13.71 11.78
C GLU A 246 -1.12 14.54 11.77
N GLN A 247 -1.03 15.87 11.84
CA GLN A 247 -2.21 16.72 12.04
C GLN A 247 -2.41 17.78 10.94
N THR A 248 -1.34 18.15 10.20
CA THR A 248 -1.37 19.26 9.25
C THR A 248 -2.10 18.94 7.95
N GLY A 249 -2.20 17.66 7.59
CA GLY A 249 -2.93 17.20 6.41
C GLY A 249 -2.34 17.65 5.07
N ASP A 250 -1.11 18.18 5.05
CA ASP A 250 -0.39 18.63 3.85
C ASP A 250 0.48 17.54 3.22
N CYS A 251 1.16 17.86 2.14
CA CYS A 251 2.08 16.95 1.46
C CYS A 251 3.22 16.50 2.37
N LEU A 252 3.74 17.38 3.22
CA LEU A 252 4.81 17.07 4.17
C LEU A 252 4.35 16.09 5.25
N ALA A 253 3.15 16.28 5.80
CA ALA A 253 2.56 15.34 6.76
C ALA A 253 2.43 13.93 6.18
N ARG A 254 2.06 13.82 4.90
CA ARG A 254 1.98 12.53 4.22
C ARG A 254 3.33 11.85 4.05
N ALA A 255 4.39 12.63 3.85
CA ALA A 255 5.77 12.14 3.85
C ALA A 255 6.19 11.69 5.27
N LYS A 256 5.92 12.53 6.29
CA LYS A 256 6.23 12.22 7.70
C LYS A 256 5.56 10.92 8.18
N VAL A 257 4.29 10.71 7.84
CA VAL A 257 3.58 9.45 8.18
C VAL A 257 4.34 8.25 7.61
N ARG A 258 4.72 8.29 6.32
CA ARG A 258 5.42 7.16 5.68
C ARG A 258 6.81 6.92 6.27
N ILE A 259 7.55 7.98 6.57
CA ILE A 259 8.87 7.87 7.22
C ILE A 259 8.72 7.21 8.59
N ARG A 260 7.76 7.65 9.41
CA ARG A 260 7.53 7.07 10.73
C ARG A 260 7.02 5.63 10.65
N GLU A 261 6.23 5.29 9.62
CA GLU A 261 5.79 3.92 9.37
C GLU A 261 6.94 3.00 8.94
N LEU A 262 8.05 3.51 8.36
CA LEU A 262 9.25 2.70 8.11
C LEU A 262 9.83 2.17 9.42
N TYR A 263 10.04 3.02 10.41
CA TYR A 263 10.55 2.61 11.73
C TYR A 263 9.60 1.64 12.41
N GLN A 264 8.30 1.96 12.40
CA GLN A 264 7.28 1.10 12.99
C GLN A 264 7.23 -0.28 12.34
N SER A 265 7.36 -0.36 11.01
CA SER A 265 7.39 -1.64 10.32
C SER A 265 8.61 -2.47 10.70
N ILE A 266 9.78 -1.85 10.88
CA ILE A 266 10.97 -2.54 11.40
C ILE A 266 10.71 -3.09 12.80
N ASP A 267 10.18 -2.28 13.70
CA ASP A 267 9.86 -2.71 15.08
C ASP A 267 8.86 -3.88 15.10
N ILE A 268 7.83 -3.82 14.25
CA ILE A 268 6.84 -4.91 14.11
C ILE A 268 7.51 -6.19 13.60
N ILE A 269 8.38 -6.10 12.60
CA ILE A 269 9.07 -7.27 12.04
C ILE A 269 9.98 -7.89 13.10
N LEU A 270 10.80 -7.09 13.79
CA LEU A 270 11.71 -7.58 14.83
C LEU A 270 10.93 -8.21 16.00
N GLY A 271 9.88 -7.55 16.46
CA GLY A 271 8.99 -8.11 17.49
C GLY A 271 8.29 -9.40 17.07
N ALA A 272 7.90 -9.50 15.78
CA ALA A 272 7.29 -10.70 15.24
C ALA A 272 8.30 -11.86 15.09
N LEU A 273 9.56 -11.58 14.77
CA LEU A 273 10.64 -12.59 14.72
C LEU A 273 10.97 -13.13 16.11
N GLU A 274 11.04 -12.26 17.11
CA GLU A 274 11.30 -12.62 18.50
C GLU A 274 10.19 -13.51 19.09
N ASN A 275 8.92 -13.17 18.77
CA ASN A 275 7.74 -13.84 19.31
C ASN A 275 7.13 -14.87 18.34
N LEU A 276 7.87 -15.30 17.30
CA LEU A 276 7.38 -16.24 16.29
C LEU A 276 7.02 -17.60 16.93
N PRO A 277 5.73 -17.98 17.01
CA PRO A 277 5.33 -19.22 17.68
C PRO A 277 5.75 -20.45 16.89
N GLU A 278 5.96 -21.55 17.58
CA GLU A 278 6.15 -22.85 16.98
C GLU A 278 4.82 -23.39 16.40
N GLY A 279 4.89 -24.30 15.41
CA GLY A 279 3.71 -24.95 14.87
C GLY A 279 3.67 -25.03 13.36
N ALA A 280 2.51 -25.40 12.84
CA ALA A 280 2.25 -25.48 11.41
C ALA A 280 2.21 -24.10 10.75
N ILE A 281 2.62 -24.07 9.48
CA ILE A 281 2.57 -22.83 8.65
C ILE A 281 1.36 -22.79 7.73
N ALA A 282 0.59 -23.86 7.63
CA ALA A 282 -0.64 -23.93 6.84
C ALA A 282 -1.59 -24.99 7.38
N SER A 283 -2.87 -24.73 7.25
CA SER A 283 -3.97 -25.69 7.47
C SER A 283 -4.34 -26.39 6.17
N PRO A 284 -4.75 -27.66 6.23
CA PRO A 284 -5.16 -28.40 5.04
C PRO A 284 -6.50 -27.84 4.50
N VAL A 285 -6.48 -27.32 3.28
CA VAL A 285 -7.68 -26.83 2.59
C VAL A 285 -8.40 -28.00 1.90
N ARG A 286 -9.57 -28.39 2.44
CA ARG A 286 -10.40 -29.48 1.93
C ARG A 286 -11.67 -28.94 1.29
N GLY A 287 -12.15 -29.64 0.24
CA GLY A 287 -13.40 -29.26 -0.44
C GLY A 287 -13.27 -28.07 -1.38
N VAL A 288 -14.38 -27.41 -1.61
CA VAL A 288 -14.54 -26.25 -2.48
C VAL A 288 -15.30 -25.14 -1.74
N PRO A 289 -15.13 -23.86 -2.13
CA PRO A 289 -15.87 -22.77 -1.51
C PRO A 289 -17.39 -23.03 -1.54
N PRO A 290 -18.08 -22.92 -0.40
CA PRO A 290 -19.53 -23.13 -0.34
C PRO A 290 -20.28 -22.04 -1.10
N LYS A 291 -21.59 -22.22 -1.30
CA LYS A 291 -22.46 -21.12 -1.71
C LYS A 291 -22.57 -20.12 -0.56
N GLY A 292 -22.24 -18.89 -0.84
CA GLY A 292 -22.23 -17.83 0.15
C GLY A 292 -21.31 -16.69 -0.28
N GLU A 293 -21.18 -15.71 0.55
CA GLU A 293 -20.33 -14.54 0.30
C GLU A 293 -19.60 -14.13 1.57
N PHE A 294 -18.42 -13.57 1.40
CA PHE A 294 -17.60 -13.07 2.49
C PHE A 294 -16.82 -11.84 2.05
N PHE A 295 -16.59 -10.91 2.95
CA PHE A 295 -15.68 -9.81 2.73
C PHE A 295 -14.70 -9.65 3.89
N THR A 296 -13.53 -9.15 3.57
CA THR A 296 -12.48 -8.87 4.54
C THR A 296 -11.69 -7.64 4.15
N ARG A 297 -10.80 -7.22 5.03
CA ARG A 297 -9.95 -6.04 4.83
C ARG A 297 -8.50 -6.39 5.14
N VAL A 298 -7.61 -5.61 4.53
CA VAL A 298 -6.16 -5.60 4.81
C VAL A 298 -5.68 -4.16 4.70
N GLU A 299 -4.84 -3.72 5.63
CA GLU A 299 -4.19 -2.42 5.55
C GLU A 299 -2.98 -2.48 4.63
N GLN A 300 -3.17 -2.19 3.37
CA GLN A 300 -2.10 -2.04 2.39
C GLN A 300 -1.20 -0.83 2.73
N PRO A 301 0.03 -0.71 2.19
CA PRO A 301 0.87 0.47 2.41
C PRO A 301 0.18 1.80 2.10
N ARG A 302 -0.72 1.80 1.11
CA ARG A 302 -1.52 2.97 0.68
C ARG A 302 -2.81 3.16 1.46
N GLY A 303 -3.21 2.18 2.30
CA GLY A 303 -4.41 2.22 3.14
C GLY A 303 -5.27 0.96 3.06
N GLU A 304 -6.44 1.02 3.64
CA GLU A 304 -7.40 -0.08 3.69
C GLU A 304 -7.83 -0.53 2.29
N ALA A 305 -7.68 -1.83 2.03
CA ALA A 305 -8.25 -2.52 0.87
C ALA A 305 -9.32 -3.51 1.32
N ILE A 306 -10.45 -3.58 0.59
CA ILE A 306 -11.57 -4.50 0.87
C ILE A 306 -11.59 -5.57 -0.22
N TYR A 307 -11.72 -6.82 0.21
CA TYR A 307 -11.79 -8.01 -0.63
C TYR A 307 -13.12 -8.71 -0.39
N TYR A 308 -13.90 -8.87 -1.47
CA TYR A 308 -15.17 -9.58 -1.45
C TYR A 308 -15.09 -10.79 -2.37
N VAL A 309 -15.57 -11.93 -1.89
CA VAL A 309 -15.67 -13.17 -2.65
C VAL A 309 -17.07 -13.75 -2.54
N LYS A 310 -17.53 -14.38 -3.62
CA LYS A 310 -18.79 -15.14 -3.65
C LYS A 310 -18.52 -16.53 -4.20
N GLY A 311 -18.84 -17.54 -3.40
CA GLY A 311 -18.78 -18.95 -3.75
C GLY A 311 -20.09 -19.45 -4.36
N ASN A 312 -20.00 -20.48 -5.20
CA ASN A 312 -21.14 -21.10 -5.86
C ASN A 312 -21.24 -22.62 -5.61
N GLY A 313 -20.40 -23.15 -4.71
CA GLY A 313 -20.32 -24.59 -4.42
C GLY A 313 -19.43 -25.36 -5.41
N THR A 314 -18.61 -24.68 -6.21
CA THR A 314 -17.63 -25.27 -7.11
C THR A 314 -16.22 -24.78 -6.81
N LYS A 315 -15.22 -25.34 -7.51
CA LYS A 315 -13.82 -24.91 -7.37
C LYS A 315 -13.54 -23.48 -7.90
N ASN A 316 -14.44 -22.91 -8.69
CA ASN A 316 -14.33 -21.55 -9.19
C ASN A 316 -15.30 -20.66 -8.41
N LEU A 317 -14.83 -19.51 -7.98
CA LEU A 317 -15.70 -18.51 -7.36
C LEU A 317 -16.61 -17.87 -8.40
N GLU A 318 -17.81 -17.47 -7.98
CA GLU A 318 -18.77 -16.75 -8.82
C GLU A 318 -18.36 -15.29 -9.01
N ARG A 319 -17.74 -14.68 -7.96
CA ARG A 319 -17.39 -13.27 -7.97
C ARG A 319 -16.17 -13.01 -7.11
N PHE A 320 -15.35 -12.08 -7.58
CA PHE A 320 -14.33 -11.38 -6.80
C PHE A 320 -14.49 -9.87 -7.00
N ARG A 321 -14.41 -9.12 -5.93
CA ARG A 321 -14.41 -7.66 -5.95
C ARG A 321 -13.33 -7.12 -5.03
N LEU A 322 -12.71 -6.05 -5.49
CA LEU A 322 -11.62 -5.39 -4.79
C LEU A 322 -11.86 -3.88 -4.76
N ARG A 323 -11.90 -3.29 -3.57
CA ARG A 323 -11.83 -1.84 -3.39
C ARG A 323 -10.45 -1.49 -2.84
N THR A 324 -9.70 -0.71 -3.59
CA THR A 324 -8.31 -0.37 -3.25
C THR A 324 -8.21 1.03 -2.64
N PRO A 325 -7.14 1.32 -1.89
CA PRO A 325 -6.94 2.62 -1.25
C PRO A 325 -6.98 3.79 -2.22
N THR A 326 -6.38 3.66 -3.40
CA THR A 326 -6.37 4.73 -4.40
C THR A 326 -7.77 5.09 -4.88
N ASN A 327 -8.69 4.11 -5.03
CA ASN A 327 -10.09 4.39 -5.36
C ASN A 327 -10.76 5.27 -4.29
N CYS A 328 -10.42 5.10 -3.01
CA CYS A 328 -10.96 5.89 -1.91
C CYS A 328 -10.38 7.31 -1.91
N ASN A 329 -9.10 7.45 -2.30
CA ASN A 329 -8.36 8.71 -2.18
C ASN A 329 -8.46 9.64 -3.40
N ILE A 330 -9.03 9.19 -4.55
CA ILE A 330 -9.20 10.03 -5.75
C ILE A 330 -10.09 11.25 -5.49
N ALA A 331 -11.16 11.09 -4.72
CA ALA A 331 -12.04 12.21 -4.38
C ALA A 331 -11.29 13.31 -3.59
N ALA A 332 -10.43 12.89 -2.66
CA ALA A 332 -9.57 13.80 -1.91
C ALA A 332 -8.50 14.45 -2.81
N LEU A 333 -7.93 13.71 -3.78
CA LEU A 333 -7.04 14.30 -4.77
C LEU A 333 -7.70 15.45 -5.50
N VAL A 334 -8.91 15.25 -6.04
CA VAL A 334 -9.66 16.29 -6.74
C VAL A 334 -9.91 17.50 -5.84
N LYS A 335 -10.23 17.27 -4.55
CA LYS A 335 -10.44 18.33 -3.58
C LYS A 335 -9.16 19.13 -3.32
N MET A 336 -8.03 18.46 -3.10
CA MET A 336 -6.74 19.12 -2.83
C MET A 336 -6.18 19.90 -4.01
N LEU A 337 -6.52 19.51 -5.23
CA LEU A 337 -6.12 20.23 -6.45
C LEU A 337 -6.87 21.54 -6.63
N GLN A 338 -8.04 21.72 -6.02
CA GLN A 338 -8.81 22.96 -6.15
C GLN A 338 -8.12 24.12 -5.43
N GLY A 339 -7.79 25.16 -6.19
CA GLY A 339 -7.13 26.37 -5.69
C GLY A 339 -5.60 26.28 -5.56
N CYS A 340 -4.99 25.11 -5.84
CA CYS A 340 -3.55 24.99 -5.85
C CYS A 340 -2.91 25.67 -7.06
N ASP A 341 -1.62 26.00 -6.97
CA ASP A 341 -0.85 26.44 -8.10
C ASP A 341 -0.54 25.26 -9.05
N LEU A 342 -0.49 25.52 -10.35
CA LEU A 342 -0.19 24.48 -11.35
C LEU A 342 1.13 23.76 -11.05
N ALA A 343 2.12 24.49 -10.53
CA ALA A 343 3.42 23.95 -10.14
C ALA A 343 3.37 22.93 -8.99
N ASP A 344 2.30 22.94 -8.17
CA ASP A 344 2.14 22.03 -7.04
C ASP A 344 1.35 20.76 -7.40
N VAL A 345 0.68 20.75 -8.56
CA VAL A 345 -0.11 19.60 -9.03
C VAL A 345 0.67 18.28 -8.98
N PRO A 346 1.92 18.19 -9.49
CA PRO A 346 2.71 16.96 -9.41
C PRO A 346 2.90 16.46 -7.98
N ASN A 347 3.26 17.37 -7.06
CA ASN A 347 3.49 17.01 -5.65
C ASN A 347 2.21 16.49 -4.98
N ILE A 348 1.08 17.18 -5.20
CA ILE A 348 -0.21 16.77 -4.64
C ILE A 348 -0.60 15.38 -5.16
N ILE A 349 -0.47 15.12 -6.47
CA ILE A 349 -0.77 13.81 -7.05
C ILE A 349 0.13 12.73 -6.45
N LEU A 350 1.44 12.96 -6.41
CA LEU A 350 2.38 11.97 -5.87
C LEU A 350 2.09 11.63 -4.41
N THR A 351 1.69 12.62 -3.59
CA THR A 351 1.49 12.37 -2.16
C THR A 351 0.29 11.50 -1.82
N ILE A 352 -0.68 11.30 -2.72
CA ILE A 352 -1.71 10.27 -2.53
C ILE A 352 -1.16 8.85 -2.80
N ASP A 353 0.03 8.74 -3.39
CA ASP A 353 0.67 7.48 -3.79
C ASP A 353 -0.25 6.67 -4.74
N PRO A 354 -0.59 7.24 -5.92
CA PRO A 354 -1.60 6.63 -6.77
C PRO A 354 -1.10 5.31 -7.36
N CYS A 355 -1.84 4.23 -7.13
CA CYS A 355 -1.65 2.95 -7.80
C CYS A 355 -2.81 2.71 -8.76
N ILE A 356 -2.60 3.03 -10.02
CA ILE A 356 -3.64 2.92 -11.05
C ILE A 356 -3.90 1.46 -11.41
N SER A 357 -2.86 0.62 -11.38
CA SER A 357 -3.00 -0.84 -11.48
C SER A 357 -3.98 -1.41 -10.46
N CYS A 358 -3.98 -0.88 -9.22
CA CYS A 358 -4.95 -1.24 -8.18
C CYS A 358 -6.36 -0.67 -8.46
N CYS A 359 -6.44 0.54 -8.99
CA CYS A 359 -7.73 1.17 -9.31
C CYS A 359 -8.47 0.43 -10.40
N GLU A 360 -7.77 0.02 -11.44
CA GLU A 360 -8.36 -0.43 -12.69
C GLU A 360 -8.36 -1.95 -12.87
N ARG A 361 -7.62 -2.71 -12.05
CA ARG A 361 -7.48 -4.18 -12.03
C ARG A 361 -8.07 -4.95 -13.21
#